data_67edffd460d72ad77be965ccb14098a1
#
_entry.id   67edffd460d72ad77be965ccb14098a1
#
_cell.length_a   1.000
_cell.length_b   1.000
_cell.length_c   1.000
_cell.angle_alpha   90.00
_cell.angle_beta   90.00
_cell.angle_gamma   90.00
#
_symmetry.space_group_name_H-M   'P 1'
#
loop_
_entity.id
_entity.type
_entity.pdbx_description
1 polymer ?
#
loop_
_entity_poly.entity_id
_entity_poly.type
_entity_poly.pdbx_seq_one_letter_code
_entity_poly.pdbx_strand_id
1 'polypeptide(L)'
;MKLENKIMLITYADSMGNNLKELHTILEKHYKGAIGGVHILPFFPSSADRGFAPMCYDKVDEKFGDFSDIEKLSKDYYLMFDFMVNHISASSEYFKDFVQNKEKSEYRDMFIRYSKFWENGEPTPEQTDLIYKRKPRAPYIDVTFADGSRDKVWCTFCEEQIDLDISTDTTKKFIKDTLLSMCRHGASVIRLDAFAYAVKKPDTSCFFIEPDIWELLYDIESIVKKENVEILPEIHEHYTIPMKIADKGFWIYDFALPVLTLHALYNHDGQYLKNWLEMCPMKQFTTLDTHDGIGIVDVKDLLPDEAVETVKEQMYSQGANVKKIYSS
;
A
#
# COMPACT_ATOMS: atom_id res chain seq x y z
N MET A 1 2.21 16.91 13.65
CA MET A 1 1.40 16.82 14.91
C MET A 1 1.72 15.48 15.57
N LYS A 2 1.78 15.39 16.90
CA LYS A 2 2.03 14.09 17.57
C LYS A 2 0.78 13.23 17.52
N LEU A 3 0.90 11.96 17.11
CA LEU A 3 -0.24 11.04 17.07
C LEU A 3 -0.83 10.82 18.46
N GLU A 4 -2.15 10.87 18.56
CA GLU A 4 -2.92 10.54 19.75
C GLU A 4 -3.89 9.41 19.42
N ASN A 5 -4.31 8.66 20.40
CA ASN A 5 -5.33 7.60 20.22
C ASN A 5 -6.70 8.22 19.96
N LYS A 6 -7.00 8.45 18.70
CA LYS A 6 -8.26 9.03 18.21
C LYS A 6 -8.73 8.29 16.96
N ILE A 7 -10.00 8.43 16.64
CA ILE A 7 -10.57 7.88 15.41
C ILE A 7 -9.94 8.53 14.20
N MET A 8 -9.48 7.72 13.25
CA MET A 8 -9.02 8.16 11.94
C MET A 8 -10.05 7.76 10.88
N LEU A 9 -10.50 8.72 10.10
CA LEU A 9 -11.39 8.49 8.95
C LEU A 9 -10.54 8.09 7.74
N ILE A 10 -10.92 7.01 7.06
CA ILE A 10 -10.41 6.65 5.73
C ILE A 10 -11.38 7.20 4.70
N THR A 11 -10.89 8.02 3.78
CA THR A 11 -11.75 8.61 2.74
C THR A 11 -10.95 9.04 1.51
N TYR A 12 -11.56 8.99 0.34
CA TYR A 12 -11.05 9.72 -0.82
C TYR A 12 -11.39 11.21 -0.69
N ALA A 13 -10.61 12.05 -1.37
CA ALA A 13 -10.81 13.49 -1.38
C ALA A 13 -12.20 13.94 -1.89
N ASP A 14 -12.85 13.09 -2.70
CA ASP A 14 -14.15 13.30 -3.34
C ASP A 14 -15.30 12.45 -2.78
N SER A 15 -15.09 11.71 -1.69
CA SER A 15 -16.16 10.85 -1.12
C SER A 15 -17.09 11.59 -0.17
N MET A 16 -16.61 12.68 0.44
CA MET A 16 -17.41 13.55 1.32
C MET A 16 -17.33 14.99 0.81
N GLY A 17 -18.02 15.26 -0.27
CA GLY A 17 -17.87 16.46 -1.08
C GLY A 17 -17.20 16.11 -2.43
N ASN A 18 -16.74 17.12 -3.17
CA ASN A 18 -16.15 16.92 -4.48
C ASN A 18 -14.63 17.09 -4.50
N ASN A 19 -14.05 17.60 -3.40
CA ASN A 19 -12.64 17.96 -3.31
C ASN A 19 -12.20 18.15 -1.85
N LEU A 20 -10.89 18.40 -1.65
CA LEU A 20 -10.27 18.57 -0.34
C LEU A 20 -10.87 19.72 0.48
N LYS A 21 -11.23 20.83 -0.17
CA LYS A 21 -11.81 21.99 0.50
C LYS A 21 -13.21 21.70 1.04
N GLU A 22 -14.02 20.98 0.27
CA GLU A 22 -15.35 20.57 0.71
C GLU A 22 -15.24 19.51 1.79
N LEU A 23 -14.34 18.54 1.64
CA LEU A 23 -14.03 17.53 2.68
C LEU A 23 -13.69 18.23 4.01
N HIS A 24 -12.75 19.20 4.00
CA HIS A 24 -12.39 19.95 5.21
C HIS A 24 -13.60 20.64 5.84
N THR A 25 -14.41 21.30 5.01
CA THR A 25 -15.63 22.00 5.47
C THR A 25 -16.62 21.04 6.15
N ILE A 26 -16.81 19.85 5.56
CA ILE A 26 -17.71 18.82 6.10
C ILE A 26 -17.17 18.27 7.43
N LEU A 27 -15.87 17.99 7.51
CA LEU A 27 -15.22 17.50 8.72
C LEU A 27 -15.37 18.50 9.87
N GLU A 28 -15.07 19.77 9.63
CA GLU A 28 -15.22 20.84 10.64
C GLU A 28 -16.66 21.05 11.10
N LYS A 29 -17.61 20.93 10.19
CA LYS A 29 -19.02 21.19 10.49
C LYS A 29 -19.70 20.04 11.20
N HIS A 30 -19.38 18.79 10.85
CA HIS A 30 -20.14 17.62 11.27
C HIS A 30 -19.37 16.63 12.15
N TYR A 31 -18.02 16.64 12.11
CA TYR A 31 -17.19 15.63 12.75
C TYR A 31 -16.12 16.22 13.69
N LYS A 32 -16.15 17.54 13.90
CA LYS A 32 -15.21 18.21 14.80
C LYS A 32 -15.25 17.62 16.20
N GLY A 33 -14.07 17.18 16.68
CA GLY A 33 -13.92 16.55 17.98
C GLY A 33 -14.25 15.05 18.02
N ALA A 34 -14.93 14.49 17.01
CA ALA A 34 -15.17 13.05 16.89
C ALA A 34 -14.03 12.35 16.14
N ILE A 35 -13.43 13.00 15.15
CA ILE A 35 -12.34 12.49 14.34
C ILE A 35 -11.06 13.25 14.70
N GLY A 36 -9.96 12.55 14.89
CA GLY A 36 -8.65 13.15 15.16
C GLY A 36 -7.68 13.06 13.99
N GLY A 37 -7.91 12.14 13.05
CA GLY A 37 -7.07 11.96 11.88
C GLY A 37 -7.85 11.64 10.63
N VAL A 38 -7.22 11.85 9.47
CA VAL A 38 -7.79 11.52 8.16
C VAL A 38 -6.73 10.80 7.33
N HIS A 39 -7.02 9.57 6.96
CA HIS A 39 -6.31 8.89 5.90
C HIS A 39 -6.94 9.35 4.59
N ILE A 40 -6.27 10.27 3.91
CA ILE A 40 -6.68 10.71 2.58
C ILE A 40 -6.09 9.71 1.59
N LEU A 41 -6.95 8.84 1.06
CA LEU A 41 -6.59 7.89 0.02
C LEU A 41 -6.01 8.62 -1.19
N PRO A 42 -5.23 7.96 -2.07
CA PRO A 42 -4.33 8.62 -3.00
C PRO A 42 -4.98 9.79 -3.74
N PHE A 43 -4.39 10.95 -3.62
CA PHE A 43 -4.88 12.24 -4.16
C PHE A 43 -3.95 12.85 -5.20
N PHE A 44 -2.88 12.15 -5.55
CA PHE A 44 -1.97 12.55 -6.63
C PHE A 44 -2.55 12.20 -8.00
N PRO A 45 -2.08 12.84 -9.11
CA PRO A 45 -2.44 12.41 -10.45
C PRO A 45 -2.16 10.93 -10.67
N SER A 46 -3.16 10.20 -11.16
CA SER A 46 -3.10 8.76 -11.33
C SER A 46 -3.77 8.33 -12.62
N SER A 47 -3.26 7.27 -13.25
CA SER A 47 -3.80 6.73 -14.49
C SER A 47 -4.79 5.59 -14.27
N ALA A 48 -4.79 4.96 -13.09
CA ALA A 48 -5.63 3.80 -12.80
C ALA A 48 -5.82 3.58 -11.30
N ASP A 49 -6.62 2.57 -10.95
CA ASP A 49 -6.80 2.02 -9.61
C ASP A 49 -7.15 3.08 -8.57
N ARG A 50 -8.00 4.02 -8.96
CA ARG A 50 -8.50 5.12 -8.12
C ARG A 50 -7.42 5.85 -7.28
N GLY A 51 -6.25 6.05 -7.87
CA GLY A 51 -5.13 6.76 -7.25
C GLY A 51 -3.89 5.88 -7.00
N PHE A 52 -4.05 4.56 -6.94
CA PHE A 52 -2.95 3.63 -6.66
C PHE A 52 -2.03 3.32 -7.86
N ALA A 53 -2.21 4.01 -8.99
CA ALA A 53 -1.23 4.07 -10.09
C ALA A 53 -0.76 5.52 -10.27
N PRO A 54 0.02 6.08 -9.32
CA PRO A 54 0.40 7.49 -9.35
C PRO A 54 1.31 7.79 -10.53
N MET A 55 1.05 8.90 -11.20
CA MET A 55 1.89 9.40 -12.29
C MET A 55 3.04 10.27 -11.76
N CYS A 56 2.83 10.93 -10.63
CA CYS A 56 3.81 11.76 -9.93
C CYS A 56 3.35 11.99 -8.48
N TYR A 57 4.24 12.57 -7.66
CA TYR A 57 3.95 12.93 -6.26
C TYR A 57 4.22 14.42 -5.96
N ASP A 58 4.52 15.21 -6.98
CA ASP A 58 4.90 16.61 -6.85
C ASP A 58 3.72 17.58 -6.88
N LYS A 59 2.52 17.08 -7.14
CA LYS A 59 1.26 17.87 -7.14
C LYS A 59 0.06 17.03 -6.75
N VAL A 60 -0.98 17.68 -6.25
CA VAL A 60 -2.32 17.13 -6.07
C VAL A 60 -3.00 17.04 -7.44
N ASP A 61 -3.85 16.03 -7.67
CA ASP A 61 -4.71 15.98 -8.86
C ASP A 61 -5.64 17.22 -8.86
N GLU A 62 -5.65 17.97 -9.95
CA GLU A 62 -6.34 19.25 -10.07
C GLU A 62 -7.83 19.20 -9.70
N LYS A 63 -8.46 18.04 -9.91
CA LYS A 63 -9.87 17.81 -9.52
C LYS A 63 -10.09 17.84 -8.00
N PHE A 64 -9.06 17.58 -7.22
CA PHE A 64 -9.15 17.52 -5.74
C PHE A 64 -8.71 18.83 -5.06
N GLY A 65 -7.94 19.69 -5.74
CA GLY A 65 -7.39 20.92 -5.18
C GLY A 65 -5.87 20.99 -5.30
N ASP A 66 -5.21 21.49 -4.29
CA ASP A 66 -3.76 21.64 -4.25
C ASP A 66 -3.16 21.36 -2.85
N PHE A 67 -1.84 21.41 -2.74
CA PHE A 67 -1.15 21.19 -1.47
C PHE A 67 -1.54 22.19 -0.38
N SER A 68 -1.99 23.42 -0.73
CA SER A 68 -2.45 24.35 0.29
C SER A 68 -3.71 23.90 1.00
N ASP A 69 -4.55 23.10 0.34
CA ASP A 69 -5.74 22.51 0.94
C ASP A 69 -5.37 21.34 1.87
N ILE A 70 -4.39 20.54 1.48
CA ILE A 70 -3.78 19.49 2.35
C ILE A 70 -3.16 20.12 3.60
N GLU A 71 -2.36 21.18 3.43
CA GLU A 71 -1.69 21.89 4.53
C GLU A 71 -2.69 22.56 5.50
N LYS A 72 -3.87 22.98 5.02
CA LYS A 72 -4.95 23.46 5.89
C LYS A 72 -5.52 22.33 6.73
N LEU A 73 -5.82 21.17 6.10
CA LEU A 73 -6.29 19.97 6.81
C LEU A 73 -5.30 19.52 7.88
N SER A 74 -3.99 19.56 7.60
CA SER A 74 -2.95 19.11 8.53
C SER A 74 -2.84 19.93 9.82
N LYS A 75 -3.45 21.12 9.87
CA LYS A 75 -3.51 21.95 11.08
C LYS A 75 -4.53 21.44 12.10
N ASP A 76 -5.57 20.77 11.61
CA ASP A 76 -6.71 20.35 12.41
C ASP A 76 -6.73 18.83 12.65
N TYR A 77 -6.12 18.04 11.76
CA TYR A 77 -6.12 16.57 11.76
C TYR A 77 -4.73 15.99 11.55
N TYR A 78 -4.44 14.80 12.12
CA TYR A 78 -3.31 14.01 11.62
C TYR A 78 -3.66 13.52 10.22
N LEU A 79 -2.73 13.64 9.30
CA LEU A 79 -2.94 13.16 7.95
C LEU A 79 -2.12 11.90 7.69
N MET A 80 -2.76 10.90 7.11
CA MET A 80 -2.08 9.74 6.56
C MET A 80 -2.15 9.83 5.04
N PHE A 81 -0.98 9.63 4.39
CA PHE A 81 -0.85 9.60 2.93
C PHE A 81 -0.34 8.24 2.48
N ASP A 82 -0.77 7.81 1.31
CA ASP A 82 -0.26 6.62 0.67
C ASP A 82 0.98 6.91 -0.16
N PHE A 83 1.99 6.07 0.01
CA PHE A 83 3.16 6.00 -0.86
C PHE A 83 3.28 4.59 -1.44
N MET A 84 3.13 4.46 -2.76
CA MET A 84 3.28 3.20 -3.49
C MET A 84 4.76 2.89 -3.64
N VAL A 85 5.34 2.25 -2.61
CA VAL A 85 6.79 1.95 -2.58
C VAL A 85 7.19 0.93 -3.65
N ASN A 86 6.25 0.07 -4.03
CA ASN A 86 6.49 -1.00 -5.00
C ASN A 86 6.44 -0.55 -6.46
N HIS A 87 5.61 0.44 -6.81
CA HIS A 87 5.31 0.73 -8.21
C HIS A 87 4.97 2.19 -8.48
N ILE A 88 4.99 2.55 -9.77
CA ILE A 88 4.52 3.83 -10.29
C ILE A 88 3.75 3.60 -11.60
N SER A 89 2.95 4.58 -12.03
CA SER A 89 2.17 4.47 -13.26
C SER A 89 3.03 4.26 -14.53
N ALA A 90 2.56 3.39 -15.42
CA ALA A 90 3.08 3.29 -16.79
C ALA A 90 2.91 4.62 -17.57
N SER A 91 1.98 5.46 -17.16
CA SER A 91 1.72 6.78 -17.74
C SER A 91 2.56 7.89 -17.08
N SER A 92 3.44 7.57 -16.11
CA SER A 92 4.37 8.53 -15.51
C SER A 92 5.41 9.03 -16.50
N GLU A 93 5.90 10.25 -16.30
CA GLU A 93 7.00 10.79 -17.13
C GLU A 93 8.29 9.97 -16.97
N TYR A 94 8.51 9.36 -15.79
CA TYR A 94 9.65 8.47 -15.53
C TYR A 94 9.65 7.25 -16.47
N PHE A 95 8.50 6.56 -16.57
CA PHE A 95 8.39 5.37 -17.41
C PHE A 95 8.34 5.73 -18.91
N LYS A 96 7.66 6.80 -19.28
CA LYS A 96 7.63 7.31 -20.66
C LYS A 96 9.02 7.70 -21.16
N ASP A 97 9.80 8.42 -20.34
CA ASP A 97 11.18 8.75 -20.69
C ASP A 97 12.04 7.49 -20.84
N PHE A 98 11.88 6.51 -19.92
CA PHE A 98 12.56 5.22 -20.05
C PHE A 98 12.20 4.48 -21.34
N VAL A 99 10.93 4.42 -21.72
CA VAL A 99 10.47 3.78 -22.97
C VAL A 99 11.01 4.51 -24.19
N GLN A 100 11.06 5.83 -24.15
CA GLN A 100 11.55 6.67 -25.24
C GLN A 100 13.06 6.62 -25.39
N ASN A 101 13.82 6.69 -24.31
CA ASN A 101 15.27 6.91 -24.32
C ASN A 101 16.09 5.69 -23.90
N LYS A 102 15.46 4.65 -23.31
CA LYS A 102 16.04 3.37 -22.89
C LYS A 102 17.34 3.56 -22.07
N GLU A 103 18.49 3.11 -22.59
CA GLU A 103 19.78 3.23 -21.88
C GLU A 103 20.28 4.69 -21.73
N LYS A 104 19.70 5.65 -22.46
CA LYS A 104 20.01 7.07 -22.33
C LYS A 104 19.12 7.78 -21.33
N SER A 105 18.03 7.14 -20.87
CA SER A 105 17.17 7.69 -19.85
C SER A 105 17.91 7.79 -18.53
N GLU A 106 17.68 8.88 -17.78
CA GLU A 106 18.12 8.98 -16.39
C GLU A 106 17.37 8.02 -15.46
N TYR A 107 16.21 7.51 -15.91
CA TYR A 107 15.36 6.56 -15.18
C TYR A 107 15.55 5.10 -15.61
N ARG A 108 16.58 4.78 -16.46
CA ARG A 108 16.81 3.44 -17.00
C ARG A 108 16.98 2.34 -15.96
N ASP A 109 17.47 2.71 -14.77
CA ASP A 109 17.72 1.80 -13.67
C ASP A 109 16.58 1.82 -12.61
N MET A 110 15.51 2.58 -12.88
CA MET A 110 14.36 2.69 -11.97
C MET A 110 13.40 1.51 -12.08
N PHE A 111 13.44 0.78 -13.20
CA PHE A 111 12.48 -0.27 -13.52
C PHE A 111 13.16 -1.63 -13.69
N ILE A 112 12.49 -2.68 -13.18
CA ILE A 112 13.02 -4.04 -13.21
C ILE A 112 12.79 -4.66 -14.59
N ARG A 113 13.83 -4.80 -15.38
CA ARG A 113 13.79 -5.45 -16.70
C ARG A 113 14.10 -6.93 -16.57
N TYR A 114 13.28 -7.78 -17.18
CA TYR A 114 13.48 -9.23 -17.17
C TYR A 114 14.82 -9.63 -17.78
N SER A 115 15.24 -8.98 -18.88
CA SER A 115 16.52 -9.24 -19.53
C SER A 115 17.75 -8.98 -18.65
N LYS A 116 17.61 -8.18 -17.58
CA LYS A 116 18.68 -7.86 -16.62
C LYS A 116 18.51 -8.58 -15.28
N PHE A 117 17.28 -8.90 -14.90
CA PHE A 117 16.95 -9.51 -13.61
C PHE A 117 17.25 -11.02 -13.60
N TRP A 118 16.91 -11.73 -14.67
CA TRP A 118 17.14 -13.16 -14.79
C TRP A 118 18.49 -13.46 -15.47
N GLU A 119 19.23 -14.44 -14.96
CA GLU A 119 20.57 -14.79 -15.47
C GLU A 119 20.59 -15.05 -16.99
N ASN A 120 19.53 -15.70 -17.50
CA ASN A 120 19.39 -15.98 -18.94
C ASN A 120 18.39 -15.04 -19.65
N GLY A 121 18.07 -13.91 -19.03
CA GLY A 121 17.11 -12.92 -19.55
C GLY A 121 15.63 -13.28 -19.37
N GLU A 122 15.32 -14.51 -18.96
CA GLU A 122 13.97 -15.02 -18.71
C GLU A 122 14.00 -16.00 -17.53
N PRO A 123 12.92 -16.08 -16.71
CA PRO A 123 12.82 -17.07 -15.64
C PRO A 123 12.57 -18.47 -16.19
N THR A 124 13.02 -19.49 -15.48
CA THR A 124 12.52 -20.85 -15.68
C THR A 124 11.10 -21.00 -15.18
N PRO A 125 10.37 -22.08 -15.55
CA PRO A 125 9.06 -22.37 -14.97
C PRO A 125 9.11 -22.46 -13.44
N GLU A 126 10.12 -23.11 -12.89
CA GLU A 126 10.32 -23.26 -11.45
C GLU A 126 10.53 -21.93 -10.74
N GLN A 127 11.34 -21.03 -11.33
CA GLN A 127 11.53 -19.66 -10.82
C GLN A 127 10.23 -18.87 -10.86
N THR A 128 9.45 -19.02 -11.95
CA THR A 128 8.15 -18.37 -12.07
C THR A 128 7.14 -18.88 -11.03
N ASP A 129 7.20 -20.17 -10.69
CA ASP A 129 6.30 -20.78 -9.71
C ASP A 129 6.64 -20.42 -8.26
N LEU A 130 7.90 -20.06 -7.98
CA LEU A 130 8.30 -19.55 -6.67
C LEU A 130 7.69 -18.16 -6.37
N ILE A 131 7.43 -17.35 -7.40
CA ILE A 131 6.96 -15.98 -7.21
C ILE A 131 5.58 -15.96 -6.55
N TYR A 132 5.42 -15.19 -5.47
CA TYR A 132 4.13 -14.91 -4.85
C TYR A 132 3.30 -14.00 -5.78
N LYS A 133 2.48 -14.63 -6.61
CA LYS A 133 1.73 -13.95 -7.67
C LYS A 133 0.45 -13.34 -7.14
N ARG A 134 0.18 -12.10 -7.52
CA ARG A 134 -1.12 -11.43 -7.29
C ARG A 134 -2.13 -11.70 -8.40
N LYS A 135 -1.69 -12.26 -9.51
CA LYS A 135 -2.51 -12.63 -10.68
C LYS A 135 -2.06 -13.99 -11.20
N PRO A 136 -2.93 -14.75 -11.88
CA PRO A 136 -2.59 -16.08 -12.41
C PRO A 136 -1.58 -16.02 -13.58
N ARG A 137 -0.95 -14.90 -13.85
CA ARG A 137 0.07 -14.68 -14.86
C ARG A 137 1.42 -14.34 -14.25
N ALA A 138 2.50 -14.52 -15.01
CA ALA A 138 3.80 -14.01 -14.62
C ALA A 138 3.78 -12.47 -14.48
N PRO A 139 4.53 -11.88 -13.53
CA PRO A 139 4.42 -10.47 -13.17
C PRO A 139 5.22 -9.57 -14.12
N TYR A 140 4.81 -9.46 -15.38
CA TYR A 140 5.44 -8.55 -16.35
C TYR A 140 4.43 -7.98 -17.36
N ILE A 141 4.86 -6.94 -18.02
CA ILE A 141 4.30 -6.44 -19.28
C ILE A 141 5.36 -6.45 -20.37
N ASP A 142 4.95 -6.62 -21.61
CA ASP A 142 5.82 -6.43 -22.79
C ASP A 142 5.94 -4.95 -23.09
N VAL A 143 7.19 -4.49 -23.25
CA VAL A 143 7.52 -3.09 -23.58
C VAL A 143 8.23 -3.04 -24.91
N THR A 144 7.75 -2.19 -25.81
CA THR A 144 8.45 -1.86 -27.07
C THR A 144 9.04 -0.47 -26.91
N PHE A 145 10.37 -0.38 -26.96
CA PHE A 145 11.10 0.89 -26.89
C PHE A 145 11.02 1.67 -28.20
N ALA A 146 11.32 2.95 -28.16
CA ALA A 146 11.30 3.82 -29.35
C ALA A 146 12.30 3.39 -30.44
N ASP A 147 13.37 2.66 -30.07
CA ASP A 147 14.33 2.07 -31.02
C ASP A 147 13.82 0.79 -31.69
N GLY A 148 12.58 0.36 -31.40
CA GLY A 148 11.95 -0.85 -31.92
C GLY A 148 12.36 -2.14 -31.19
N SER A 149 13.26 -2.09 -30.24
CA SER A 149 13.61 -3.24 -29.41
C SER A 149 12.52 -3.54 -28.40
N ARG A 150 12.52 -4.77 -27.88
CA ARG A 150 11.51 -5.24 -26.90
C ARG A 150 12.18 -5.79 -25.66
N ASP A 151 11.50 -5.66 -24.54
CA ASP A 151 11.86 -6.29 -23.28
C ASP A 151 10.58 -6.52 -22.44
N LYS A 152 10.67 -7.31 -21.38
CA LYS A 152 9.65 -7.44 -20.36
C LYS A 152 10.05 -6.59 -19.16
N VAL A 153 9.09 -5.87 -18.60
CA VAL A 153 9.28 -5.07 -17.39
C VAL A 153 8.36 -5.60 -16.29
N TRP A 154 8.87 -5.69 -15.08
CA TRP A 154 8.15 -6.23 -13.94
C TRP A 154 6.88 -5.44 -13.64
N CYS A 155 5.78 -6.17 -13.40
CA CYS A 155 4.47 -5.61 -13.12
C CYS A 155 3.68 -6.60 -12.22
N THR A 156 3.71 -6.37 -10.92
CA THR A 156 3.07 -7.26 -9.95
C THR A 156 1.54 -7.19 -10.01
N PHE A 157 0.99 -6.00 -10.16
CA PHE A 157 -0.46 -5.74 -10.06
C PHE A 157 -1.11 -5.56 -11.42
N CYS A 158 -1.55 -4.37 -11.79
CA CYS A 158 -2.15 -4.11 -13.10
C CYS A 158 -1.11 -3.51 -14.06
N GLU A 159 -1.44 -3.55 -15.37
CA GLU A 159 -0.53 -3.11 -16.43
C GLU A 159 -0.13 -1.63 -16.33
N GLU A 160 -0.92 -0.82 -15.60
CA GLU A 160 -0.60 0.57 -15.29
C GLU A 160 0.32 0.74 -14.08
N GLN A 161 0.66 -0.33 -13.34
CA GLN A 161 1.47 -0.28 -12.11
C GLN A 161 2.81 -0.98 -12.36
N ILE A 162 3.82 -0.21 -12.79
CA ILE A 162 5.15 -0.71 -13.12
C ILE A 162 6.02 -0.75 -11.89
N ASP A 163 6.57 -1.91 -11.57
CA ASP A 163 7.35 -2.12 -10.36
C ASP A 163 8.71 -1.41 -10.43
N LEU A 164 9.10 -0.85 -9.30
CA LEU A 164 10.34 -0.11 -9.11
C LEU A 164 11.48 -1.03 -8.66
N ASP A 165 12.67 -0.81 -9.16
CA ASP A 165 13.89 -1.41 -8.62
C ASP A 165 14.41 -0.58 -7.44
N ILE A 166 14.02 -0.96 -6.24
CA ILE A 166 14.36 -0.24 -5.00
C ILE A 166 15.85 -0.35 -4.63
N SER A 167 16.62 -1.20 -5.32
CA SER A 167 18.04 -1.38 -5.04
C SER A 167 18.90 -0.26 -5.63
N THR A 168 18.40 0.45 -6.65
CA THR A 168 19.16 1.45 -7.41
C THR A 168 19.15 2.83 -6.78
N ASP A 169 20.24 3.58 -6.99
CA ASP A 169 20.36 4.95 -6.46
C ASP A 169 19.30 5.90 -7.01
N THR A 170 18.89 5.71 -8.28
CA THR A 170 17.83 6.51 -8.91
C THR A 170 16.51 6.33 -8.17
N THR A 171 16.12 5.09 -7.87
CA THR A 171 14.89 4.80 -7.12
C THR A 171 15.00 5.24 -5.67
N LYS A 172 16.14 5.01 -5.00
CA LYS A 172 16.37 5.49 -3.63
C LYS A 172 16.23 7.01 -3.52
N LYS A 173 16.76 7.74 -4.52
CA LYS A 173 16.61 9.19 -4.57
C LYS A 173 15.14 9.58 -4.77
N PHE A 174 14.42 8.94 -5.69
CA PHE A 174 12.99 9.16 -5.91
C PHE A 174 12.19 8.93 -4.62
N ILE A 175 12.38 7.80 -3.94
CA ILE A 175 11.74 7.49 -2.65
C ILE A 175 12.01 8.60 -1.64
N LYS A 176 13.26 8.95 -1.44
CA LYS A 176 13.66 9.99 -0.48
C LYS A 176 13.01 11.34 -0.77
N ASP A 177 13.07 11.80 -2.02
CA ASP A 177 12.55 13.11 -2.41
C ASP A 177 11.02 13.15 -2.24
N THR A 178 10.33 12.07 -2.59
CA THR A 178 8.88 11.91 -2.42
C THR A 178 8.49 11.93 -0.94
N LEU A 179 9.14 11.11 -0.10
CA LEU A 179 8.84 11.05 1.33
C LEU A 179 9.04 12.40 2.02
N LEU A 180 10.15 13.10 1.71
CA LEU A 180 10.40 14.44 2.24
C LEU A 180 9.37 15.46 1.74
N SER A 181 8.88 15.34 0.52
CA SER A 181 7.78 16.17 0.00
C SER A 181 6.50 15.93 0.78
N MET A 182 6.11 14.67 1.00
CA MET A 182 4.93 14.32 1.80
C MET A 182 5.03 14.86 3.24
N CYS A 183 6.19 14.75 3.87
CA CYS A 183 6.42 15.31 5.21
C CYS A 183 6.21 16.83 5.23
N ARG A 184 6.78 17.56 4.26
CA ARG A 184 6.62 19.02 4.15
C ARG A 184 5.18 19.47 3.95
N HIS A 185 4.36 18.66 3.27
CA HIS A 185 2.95 18.95 3.03
C HIS A 185 2.00 18.41 4.11
N GLY A 186 2.55 18.01 5.27
CA GLY A 186 1.76 17.78 6.48
C GLY A 186 1.37 16.34 6.75
N ALA A 187 2.02 15.36 6.12
CA ALA A 187 1.86 13.97 6.52
C ALA A 187 2.24 13.80 8.00
N SER A 188 1.43 13.10 8.76
CA SER A 188 1.73 12.62 10.12
C SER A 188 2.10 11.15 10.11
N VAL A 189 1.52 10.40 9.16
CA VAL A 189 1.81 8.99 8.88
C VAL A 189 1.93 8.81 7.38
N ILE A 190 2.89 8.02 6.93
CA ILE A 190 2.97 7.57 5.55
C ILE A 190 2.68 6.07 5.53
N ARG A 191 1.59 5.68 4.87
CA ARG A 191 1.26 4.28 4.60
C ARG A 191 2.07 3.81 3.40
N LEU A 192 2.85 2.77 3.61
CA LEU A 192 3.66 2.15 2.56
C LEU A 192 2.82 1.07 1.88
N ASP A 193 2.18 1.43 0.79
CA ASP A 193 1.34 0.53 0.00
C ASP A 193 2.15 -0.60 -0.62
N ALA A 194 1.59 -1.80 -0.62
CA ALA A 194 2.19 -3.00 -1.21
C ALA A 194 3.64 -3.28 -0.75
N PHE A 195 3.97 -2.90 0.49
CA PHE A 195 5.34 -2.91 1.01
C PHE A 195 6.03 -4.27 0.87
N ALA A 196 5.32 -5.36 1.15
CA ALA A 196 5.89 -6.70 1.09
C ALA A 196 6.41 -7.11 -0.30
N TYR A 197 5.95 -6.45 -1.36
CA TYR A 197 6.34 -6.73 -2.74
C TYR A 197 7.54 -5.91 -3.22
N ALA A 198 8.01 -4.92 -2.45
CA ALA A 198 9.01 -3.96 -2.92
C ALA A 198 10.37 -4.61 -3.23
N VAL A 199 10.79 -5.61 -2.45
CA VAL A 199 12.05 -6.31 -2.65
C VAL A 199 11.88 -7.50 -3.58
N LYS A 200 12.69 -7.55 -4.65
CA LYS A 200 12.70 -8.67 -5.58
C LYS A 200 14.09 -9.24 -5.72
N LYS A 201 14.17 -10.58 -5.65
CA LYS A 201 15.42 -11.35 -5.86
C LYS A 201 15.14 -12.58 -6.70
N PRO A 202 16.03 -12.93 -7.66
CA PRO A 202 15.93 -14.20 -8.35
C PRO A 202 15.88 -15.37 -7.36
N ASP A 203 15.24 -16.46 -7.76
CA ASP A 203 15.12 -17.70 -6.97
C ASP A 203 14.42 -17.55 -5.60
N THR A 204 13.57 -16.53 -5.47
CA THR A 204 12.77 -16.27 -4.27
C THR A 204 11.30 -16.05 -4.60
N SER A 205 10.47 -15.95 -3.55
CA SER A 205 9.05 -15.59 -3.71
C SER A 205 8.82 -14.15 -4.17
N CYS A 206 9.83 -13.28 -4.13
CA CYS A 206 9.70 -11.83 -4.34
C CYS A 206 8.63 -11.18 -3.45
N PHE A 207 8.40 -11.76 -2.27
CA PHE A 207 7.46 -11.30 -1.27
C PHE A 207 8.08 -11.39 0.13
N PHE A 208 8.13 -10.29 0.84
CA PHE A 208 8.70 -10.14 2.18
C PHE A 208 10.10 -10.75 2.34
N ILE A 209 11.01 -10.39 1.44
CA ILE A 209 12.36 -10.99 1.37
C ILE A 209 13.26 -10.45 2.48
N GLU A 210 13.54 -11.28 3.46
CA GLU A 210 14.48 -10.99 4.56
C GLU A 210 15.93 -11.34 4.12
N PRO A 211 16.96 -10.58 4.52
CA PRO A 211 16.89 -9.40 5.40
C PRO A 211 16.57 -8.08 4.70
N ASP A 212 16.55 -8.00 3.38
CA ASP A 212 16.53 -6.77 2.58
C ASP A 212 15.25 -5.94 2.81
N ILE A 213 14.12 -6.58 3.13
CA ILE A 213 12.89 -5.85 3.44
C ILE A 213 13.06 -4.98 4.70
N TRP A 214 13.88 -5.43 5.65
CA TRP A 214 14.19 -4.66 6.86
C TRP A 214 15.09 -3.47 6.56
N GLU A 215 16.07 -3.63 5.68
CA GLU A 215 16.95 -2.54 5.24
C GLU A 215 16.11 -1.43 4.60
N LEU A 216 15.21 -1.79 3.69
CA LEU A 216 14.29 -0.82 3.07
C LEU A 216 13.43 -0.11 4.12
N LEU A 217 12.87 -0.86 5.10
CA LEU A 217 12.00 -0.28 6.13
C LEU A 217 12.76 0.71 7.02
N TYR A 218 13.97 0.36 7.45
CA TYR A 218 14.82 1.25 8.26
C TYR A 218 15.32 2.46 7.48
N ASP A 219 15.64 2.30 6.19
CA ASP A 219 16.04 3.42 5.32
C ASP A 219 14.90 4.43 5.21
N ILE A 220 13.67 3.97 4.94
CA ILE A 220 12.48 4.82 4.88
C ILE A 220 12.23 5.50 6.24
N GLU A 221 12.26 4.74 7.34
CA GLU A 221 12.10 5.31 8.69
C GLU A 221 13.13 6.42 8.94
N SER A 222 14.40 6.19 8.59
CA SER A 222 15.49 7.14 8.83
C SER A 222 15.28 8.48 8.13
N ILE A 223 14.56 8.49 7.01
CA ILE A 223 14.21 9.70 6.25
C ILE A 223 13.11 10.46 6.99
N VAL A 224 11.97 9.80 7.29
CA VAL A 224 10.77 10.49 7.77
C VAL A 224 10.80 10.79 9.27
N LYS A 225 11.52 10.03 10.06
CA LYS A 225 11.65 10.21 11.51
C LYS A 225 12.24 11.57 11.89
N LYS A 226 13.11 12.12 11.04
CA LYS A 226 13.69 13.46 11.22
C LYS A 226 12.64 14.57 11.11
N GLU A 227 11.56 14.29 10.40
CA GLU A 227 10.41 15.17 10.20
C GLU A 227 9.27 14.88 11.21
N ASN A 228 9.48 13.98 12.18
CA ASN A 228 8.48 13.51 13.13
C ASN A 228 7.25 12.87 12.48
N VAL A 229 7.45 12.14 11.39
CA VAL A 229 6.43 11.40 10.68
C VAL A 229 6.61 9.90 10.95
N GLU A 230 5.53 9.19 11.19
CA GLU A 230 5.49 7.74 11.38
C GLU A 230 5.28 7.02 10.03
N ILE A 231 5.65 5.75 9.97
CA ILE A 231 5.37 4.89 8.81
C ILE A 231 4.48 3.72 9.21
N LEU A 232 3.69 3.27 8.26
CA LEU A 232 2.76 2.17 8.42
C LEU A 232 2.84 1.26 7.18
N PRO A 233 3.64 0.19 7.21
CA PRO A 233 3.67 -0.79 6.12
C PRO A 233 2.34 -1.52 6.00
N GLU A 234 1.80 -1.57 4.78
CA GLU A 234 0.59 -2.33 4.49
C GLU A 234 0.97 -3.72 4.00
N ILE A 235 0.48 -4.75 4.72
CA ILE A 235 0.70 -6.16 4.42
C ILE A 235 -0.57 -6.94 4.74
N HIS A 236 -1.20 -7.45 3.69
CA HIS A 236 -2.28 -8.42 3.79
C HIS A 236 -1.72 -9.83 3.60
N GLU A 237 -1.43 -10.49 4.72
CA GLU A 237 -0.90 -11.85 4.76
C GLU A 237 -1.16 -12.45 6.15
N HIS A 238 -0.80 -13.73 6.33
CA HIS A 238 -0.86 -14.39 7.61
C HIS A 238 -0.37 -13.51 8.76
N TYR A 239 -1.13 -13.40 9.84
CA TYR A 239 -0.91 -12.44 10.94
C TYR A 239 0.52 -12.46 11.52
N THR A 240 1.26 -13.57 11.40
CA THR A 240 2.64 -13.66 11.88
C THR A 240 3.60 -12.72 11.13
N ILE A 241 3.28 -12.30 9.90
CA ILE A 241 4.13 -11.37 9.15
C ILE A 241 4.01 -9.95 9.72
N PRO A 242 2.80 -9.33 9.87
CA PRO A 242 2.67 -8.07 10.58
C PRO A 242 3.26 -8.10 12.01
N MET A 243 3.12 -9.22 12.74
CA MET A 243 3.70 -9.36 14.08
C MET A 243 5.22 -9.20 14.09
N LYS A 244 5.95 -9.73 13.09
CA LYS A 244 7.40 -9.49 12.95
C LYS A 244 7.73 -7.99 12.83
N ILE A 245 6.89 -7.21 12.16
CA ILE A 245 7.05 -5.75 12.00
C ILE A 245 6.79 -5.05 13.33
N ALA A 246 5.74 -5.46 14.05
CA ALA A 246 5.42 -4.93 15.37
C ALA A 246 6.54 -5.21 16.39
N ASP A 247 7.16 -6.39 16.35
CA ASP A 247 8.30 -6.76 17.21
C ASP A 247 9.55 -5.87 16.98
N LYS A 248 9.67 -5.26 15.80
CA LYS A 248 10.68 -4.26 15.48
C LYS A 248 10.30 -2.83 15.94
N GLY A 249 9.09 -2.67 16.51
CA GLY A 249 8.60 -1.40 17.04
C GLY A 249 7.89 -0.50 16.03
N PHE A 250 7.58 -1.00 14.84
CA PHE A 250 6.82 -0.26 13.83
C PHE A 250 5.30 -0.38 14.05
N TRP A 251 4.55 0.56 13.45
CA TRP A 251 3.11 0.46 13.35
C TRP A 251 2.70 -0.64 12.39
N ILE A 252 1.60 -1.32 12.68
CA ILE A 252 0.96 -2.28 11.79
C ILE A 252 -0.54 -2.00 11.69
N TYR A 253 -1.21 -2.59 10.70
CA TYR A 253 -2.66 -2.74 10.69
C TYR A 253 -3.08 -3.98 11.48
N ASP A 254 -4.23 -3.89 12.15
CA ASP A 254 -4.94 -5.05 12.67
C ASP A 254 -6.01 -5.48 11.66
N PHE A 255 -5.60 -6.24 10.65
CA PHE A 255 -6.52 -6.79 9.65
C PHE A 255 -7.23 -8.08 10.10
N ALA A 256 -6.82 -8.67 11.23
CA ALA A 256 -7.52 -9.81 11.81
C ALA A 256 -8.81 -9.40 12.56
N LEU A 257 -8.81 -8.20 13.14
CA LEU A 257 -9.91 -7.71 13.97
C LEU A 257 -11.28 -7.73 13.29
N PRO A 258 -11.44 -7.34 12.00
CA PRO A 258 -12.74 -7.34 11.34
C PRO A 258 -13.44 -8.69 11.36
N VAL A 259 -12.76 -9.74 10.89
CA VAL A 259 -13.34 -11.09 10.79
C VAL A 259 -13.58 -11.68 12.17
N LEU A 260 -12.66 -11.49 13.12
CA LEU A 260 -12.83 -11.95 14.51
C LEU A 260 -14.02 -11.28 15.19
N THR A 261 -14.23 -9.99 14.93
CA THR A 261 -15.38 -9.24 15.46
C THR A 261 -16.70 -9.74 14.85
N LEU A 262 -16.73 -9.94 13.53
CA LEU A 262 -17.90 -10.47 12.84
C LEU A 262 -18.24 -11.89 13.34
N HIS A 263 -17.24 -12.75 13.50
CA HIS A 263 -17.42 -14.08 14.08
C HIS A 263 -18.07 -13.99 15.46
N ALA A 264 -17.50 -13.16 16.34
CA ALA A 264 -18.02 -12.99 17.70
C ALA A 264 -19.47 -12.53 17.73
N LEU A 265 -19.86 -11.60 16.84
CA LEU A 265 -21.22 -11.09 16.72
C LEU A 265 -22.20 -12.13 16.15
N TYR A 266 -21.81 -12.81 15.06
CA TYR A 266 -22.68 -13.74 14.36
C TYR A 266 -22.91 -15.05 15.15
N ASN A 267 -21.86 -15.55 15.78
CA ASN A 267 -21.89 -16.85 16.47
C ASN A 267 -22.07 -16.73 17.98
N HIS A 268 -22.19 -15.51 18.53
CA HIS A 268 -22.26 -15.25 19.98
C HIS A 268 -21.10 -15.89 20.75
N ASP A 269 -19.93 -15.99 20.09
CA ASP A 269 -18.70 -16.56 20.65
C ASP A 269 -17.53 -15.58 20.48
N GLY A 270 -17.14 -14.97 21.60
CA GLY A 270 -16.02 -14.01 21.65
C GLY A 270 -14.67 -14.63 21.97
N GLN A 271 -14.54 -15.97 22.05
CA GLN A 271 -13.31 -16.59 22.54
C GLN A 271 -12.12 -16.32 21.61
N TYR A 272 -12.30 -16.43 20.29
CA TYR A 272 -11.24 -16.16 19.32
C TYR A 272 -10.84 -14.69 19.32
N LEU A 273 -11.80 -13.78 19.37
CA LEU A 273 -11.53 -12.35 19.49
C LEU A 273 -10.76 -12.03 20.79
N LYS A 274 -11.15 -12.62 21.91
CA LYS A 274 -10.43 -12.46 23.19
C LYS A 274 -8.99 -12.94 23.08
N ASN A 275 -8.77 -14.14 22.52
CA ASN A 275 -7.42 -14.69 22.33
C ASN A 275 -6.55 -13.76 21.50
N TRP A 276 -7.11 -13.18 20.45
CA TRP A 276 -6.39 -12.20 19.62
C TRP A 276 -6.04 -10.94 20.41
N LEU A 277 -7.00 -10.36 21.13
CA LEU A 277 -6.77 -9.15 21.92
C LEU A 277 -5.74 -9.32 23.04
N GLU A 278 -5.53 -10.56 23.52
CA GLU A 278 -4.49 -10.89 24.51
C GLU A 278 -3.09 -11.00 23.89
N MET A 279 -2.97 -11.22 22.57
CA MET A 279 -1.69 -11.41 21.89
C MET A 279 -1.32 -10.29 20.92
N CYS A 280 -2.28 -9.53 20.43
CA CYS A 280 -2.02 -8.49 19.43
C CYS A 280 -1.19 -7.34 20.02
N PRO A 281 -0.34 -6.68 19.21
CA PRO A 281 0.49 -5.58 19.70
C PRO A 281 -0.36 -4.34 19.97
N MET A 282 0.10 -3.50 20.91
CA MET A 282 -0.57 -2.23 21.23
C MET A 282 -0.31 -1.13 20.18
N LYS A 283 0.82 -1.21 19.46
CA LYS A 283 1.19 -0.23 18.44
C LYS A 283 0.62 -0.64 17.08
N GLN A 284 -0.68 -0.43 16.91
CA GLN A 284 -1.38 -0.81 15.69
C GLN A 284 -2.54 0.14 15.37
N PHE A 285 -2.91 0.17 14.10
CA PHE A 285 -4.14 0.79 13.62
C PHE A 285 -5.23 -0.29 13.55
N THR A 286 -6.16 -0.24 14.50
CA THR A 286 -7.33 -1.11 14.48
C THR A 286 -8.32 -0.63 13.42
N THR A 287 -8.87 -1.56 12.65
CA THR A 287 -9.89 -1.24 11.64
C THR A 287 -10.98 -2.30 11.65
N LEU A 288 -12.19 -1.93 11.24
CA LEU A 288 -13.28 -2.88 11.00
C LEU A 288 -13.54 -3.06 9.51
N ASP A 289 -13.05 -2.15 8.68
CA ASP A 289 -13.10 -2.20 7.22
C ASP A 289 -12.13 -1.18 6.64
N THR A 290 -11.75 -1.36 5.37
CA THR A 290 -10.92 -0.43 4.61
C THR A 290 -11.52 -0.22 3.21
N HIS A 291 -10.88 0.62 2.39
CA HIS A 291 -11.23 0.79 0.98
C HIS A 291 -11.06 -0.50 0.15
N ASP A 292 -10.25 -1.44 0.62
CA ASP A 292 -10.04 -2.77 0.01
C ASP A 292 -11.06 -3.80 0.47
N GLY A 293 -11.84 -3.48 1.50
CA GLY A 293 -12.75 -4.41 2.14
C GLY A 293 -12.09 -5.24 3.24
N ILE A 294 -12.72 -6.35 3.59
CA ILE A 294 -12.30 -7.25 4.68
C ILE A 294 -11.55 -8.45 4.08
N GLY A 295 -10.28 -8.58 4.43
CA GLY A 295 -9.44 -9.73 4.09
C GLY A 295 -9.69 -10.94 5.00
N ILE A 296 -9.56 -12.14 4.46
CA ILE A 296 -9.70 -13.38 5.24
C ILE A 296 -8.37 -14.10 5.47
N VAL A 297 -7.34 -13.75 4.73
CA VAL A 297 -5.99 -14.35 4.90
C VAL A 297 -5.40 -14.03 6.26
N ASP A 298 -5.74 -12.86 6.79
CA ASP A 298 -5.22 -12.33 8.05
C ASP A 298 -5.71 -13.09 9.29
N VAL A 299 -6.79 -13.89 9.16
CA VAL A 299 -7.31 -14.73 10.27
C VAL A 299 -6.98 -16.21 10.13
N LYS A 300 -6.18 -16.57 9.14
CA LYS A 300 -5.71 -17.94 8.99
C LYS A 300 -4.99 -18.37 10.27
N ASP A 301 -5.31 -19.58 10.76
CA ASP A 301 -4.83 -20.15 12.02
C ASP A 301 -5.27 -19.40 13.30
N LEU A 302 -6.00 -18.28 13.18
CA LEU A 302 -6.70 -17.62 14.29
C LEU A 302 -8.15 -18.11 14.43
N LEU A 303 -8.77 -18.45 13.31
CA LEU A 303 -10.10 -19.06 13.22
C LEU A 303 -10.01 -20.40 12.48
N PRO A 304 -10.81 -21.40 12.84
CA PRO A 304 -11.01 -22.58 12.01
C PRO A 304 -11.62 -22.21 10.65
N ASP A 305 -11.25 -22.91 9.60
CA ASP A 305 -11.74 -22.65 8.23
C ASP A 305 -13.29 -22.67 8.16
N GLU A 306 -13.94 -23.58 8.89
CA GLU A 306 -15.41 -23.66 8.97
C GLU A 306 -16.02 -22.37 9.56
N ALA A 307 -15.38 -21.80 10.57
CA ALA A 307 -15.83 -20.53 11.16
C ALA A 307 -15.65 -19.35 10.21
N VAL A 308 -14.58 -19.34 9.43
CA VAL A 308 -14.34 -18.34 8.37
C VAL A 308 -15.42 -18.45 7.29
N GLU A 309 -15.73 -19.67 6.82
CA GLU A 309 -16.80 -19.87 5.82
C GLU A 309 -18.16 -19.42 6.34
N THR A 310 -18.49 -19.71 7.62
CA THR A 310 -19.74 -19.26 8.24
C THR A 310 -19.85 -17.73 8.24
N VAL A 311 -18.77 -17.01 8.57
CA VAL A 311 -18.74 -15.54 8.52
C VAL A 311 -18.97 -15.04 7.09
N LYS A 312 -18.31 -15.63 6.10
CA LYS A 312 -18.47 -15.29 4.68
C LYS A 312 -19.91 -15.48 4.21
N GLU A 313 -20.51 -16.64 4.48
CA GLU A 313 -21.90 -16.95 4.11
C GLU A 313 -22.88 -15.94 4.73
N GLN A 314 -22.68 -15.58 5.99
CA GLN A 314 -23.50 -14.59 6.65
C GLN A 314 -23.36 -13.20 6.03
N MET A 315 -22.14 -12.76 5.75
CA MET A 315 -21.89 -11.49 5.06
C MET A 315 -22.56 -11.47 3.68
N TYR A 316 -22.44 -12.54 2.91
CA TYR A 316 -23.07 -12.64 1.58
C TYR A 316 -24.59 -12.62 1.66
N SER A 317 -25.17 -13.31 2.64
CA SER A 317 -26.61 -13.28 2.86
C SER A 317 -27.16 -11.88 3.18
N GLN A 318 -26.31 -11.01 3.72
CA GLN A 318 -26.61 -9.61 4.03
C GLN A 318 -26.27 -8.64 2.90
N GLY A 319 -25.82 -9.15 1.76
CA GLY A 319 -25.57 -8.35 0.56
C GLY A 319 -24.12 -7.86 0.40
N ALA A 320 -23.18 -8.44 1.13
CA ALA A 320 -21.76 -8.14 0.90
C ALA A 320 -21.34 -8.55 -0.51
N ASN A 321 -20.57 -7.71 -1.18
CA ASN A 321 -20.00 -8.00 -2.48
C ASN A 321 -18.76 -8.89 -2.35
N VAL A 322 -18.71 -9.95 -3.14
CA VAL A 322 -17.50 -10.76 -3.30
C VAL A 322 -16.59 -10.07 -4.30
N LYS A 323 -15.63 -9.32 -3.85
CA LYS A 323 -14.44 -9.08 -4.66
C LYS A 323 -13.58 -10.34 -4.60
N LYS A 324 -13.66 -11.18 -5.60
CA LYS A 324 -12.59 -12.14 -5.87
C LYS A 324 -11.38 -11.37 -6.38
N ILE A 325 -10.64 -10.79 -5.44
CA ILE A 325 -9.29 -10.35 -5.73
C ILE A 325 -8.49 -11.64 -5.73
N TYR A 326 -8.28 -12.21 -6.92
CA TYR A 326 -7.45 -13.36 -7.08
C TYR A 326 -7.53 -14.33 -6.00
N SER A 327 -8.40 -14.99 -6.10
CA SER A 327 -8.08 -16.35 -6.01
C SER A 327 -7.43 -16.77 -7.27
N SER A 328 -6.24 -17.16 -7.20
CA SER A 328 -5.75 -18.25 -8.04
C SER A 328 -6.86 -18.97 -8.85
#